data_f7b6787a9a55039fd7e76e6bd06d1ac1
#
_entry.id   f7b6787a9a55039fd7e76e6bd06d1ac1
#
_cell.length_a   1.000
_cell.length_b   1.000
_cell.length_c   1.000
_cell.angle_alpha   90.00
_cell.angle_beta   90.00
_cell.angle_gamma   90.00
#
_symmetry.space_group_name_H-M   'P 1'
#
loop_
_entity.id
_entity.type
_entity.pdbx_description
1 polymer ?
#
loop_
_entity_poly.entity_id
_entity_poly.type
_entity_poly.pdbx_seq_one_letter_code
_entity_poly.pdbx_strand_id
1 'polypeptide(L)'
;MSALVSSTAFADVIYLKNGRKIVAEVSREDAKQLFLVREEGEFAIPRSLVDHIEKSSPADAEAPSPASSEETTAALDLPLPPPAAVEPQLDAPSSAIKDDALDEAYLQHLDDAVLRNPSVENRHRLAQGYQEAAIFLTRRGNPQGAIEKYRHALPFAPDDFALTLALGYLLVKQNRYNEALELLLPAATRYPESPDIPMMLGSAYYATERMDRAIAEWKKALAIQDNPQLREALARAQREHSLAGSYKELRSQHFLLRYDGNEATTLGEEVLKRLELDFRGLQLDLDFFPREPIVVLLYPDQAFYDIARSPSWVGAVNDGKIRVPVSGLSSMTPDLARVLRHELAHSFVRQISLGRCPTWFNEGLAQLEEGATTAGLGTQLARAFASDHLPPFSALETSFLNLPAAQVGLAYAKSLAALEYLRDSLGLAEIRRLLKLMPTKSNVNSLLQDELRLTYAAFEQEVANYVVKRYGS
;
A
#
# COMPACT_ATOMS: atom_id res chain seq x y z
N MET A 1 14.59 37.94 -37.42
CA MET A 1 15.58 37.48 -36.41
C MET A 1 15.22 38.15 -35.10
N SER A 2 14.52 37.45 -34.23
CA SER A 2 14.31 37.86 -32.83
C SER A 2 14.72 36.66 -32.01
N ALA A 3 15.80 36.84 -31.27
CA ALA A 3 16.34 35.87 -30.36
C ALA A 3 15.38 35.70 -29.16
N LEU A 4 14.84 34.52 -29.00
CA LEU A 4 14.21 34.08 -27.75
C LEU A 4 15.35 33.86 -26.73
N VAL A 5 15.51 34.80 -25.84
CA VAL A 5 16.32 34.64 -24.63
C VAL A 5 15.54 33.71 -23.70
N SER A 6 15.98 32.47 -23.56
CA SER A 6 15.55 31.57 -22.45
C SER A 6 16.04 32.17 -21.16
N SER A 7 15.17 32.83 -20.42
CA SER A 7 15.47 33.18 -19.02
C SER A 7 15.38 31.90 -18.19
N THR A 8 16.50 31.45 -17.65
CA THR A 8 16.53 30.50 -16.55
C THR A 8 15.89 31.18 -15.34
N ALA A 9 14.61 30.93 -15.11
CA ALA A 9 13.92 31.44 -13.95
C ALA A 9 14.46 30.74 -12.68
N PHE A 10 15.01 31.52 -11.76
CA PHE A 10 15.43 31.03 -10.44
C PHE A 10 14.19 31.01 -9.52
N ALA A 11 13.91 29.87 -8.90
CA ALA A 11 12.79 29.77 -7.99
C ALA A 11 13.17 30.30 -6.59
N ASP A 12 12.37 31.22 -6.07
CA ASP A 12 12.48 31.73 -4.70
C ASP A 12 11.98 30.71 -3.68
N VAL A 13 12.48 30.76 -2.43
CA VAL A 13 11.99 29.95 -1.32
C VAL A 13 11.13 30.84 -0.41
N ILE A 14 9.83 30.54 -0.36
CA ILE A 14 8.85 31.26 0.43
C ILE A 14 8.60 30.49 1.73
N TYR A 15 8.92 31.07 2.87
CA TYR A 15 8.66 30.50 4.18
C TYR A 15 7.31 30.96 4.69
N LEU A 16 6.48 30.02 5.11
CA LEU A 16 5.19 30.29 5.69
C LEU A 16 5.26 30.28 7.22
N LYS A 17 4.41 31.07 7.89
CA LYS A 17 4.35 31.16 9.37
C LYS A 17 4.06 29.83 10.07
N ASN A 18 3.57 28.85 9.35
CA ASN A 18 3.36 27.48 9.84
C ASN A 18 4.60 26.58 9.68
N GLY A 19 5.76 27.14 9.30
CA GLY A 19 7.03 26.45 9.11
C GLY A 19 7.20 25.76 7.74
N ARG A 20 6.23 25.88 6.84
CA ARG A 20 6.32 25.31 5.47
C ARG A 20 7.12 26.19 4.54
N LYS A 21 7.67 25.56 3.49
CA LYS A 21 8.38 26.23 2.40
C LYS A 21 7.66 25.98 1.07
N ILE A 22 7.57 27.01 0.26
CA ILE A 22 7.10 26.92 -1.13
C ILE A 22 8.27 27.33 -2.02
N VAL A 23 8.63 26.52 -2.99
CA VAL A 23 9.64 26.85 -4.01
C VAL A 23 8.88 27.23 -5.29
N ALA A 24 8.93 28.50 -5.67
CA ALA A 24 8.26 29.06 -6.83
C ALA A 24 8.85 30.43 -7.17
N GLU A 25 8.73 30.87 -8.43
CA GLU A 25 9.08 32.24 -8.81
C GLU A 25 8.02 33.21 -8.28
N VAL A 26 8.44 34.26 -7.58
CA VAL A 26 7.51 35.33 -7.14
C VAL A 26 7.30 36.28 -8.32
N SER A 27 6.12 36.18 -8.97
CA SER A 27 5.78 37.03 -10.13
C SER A 27 5.39 38.45 -9.73
N ARG A 28 4.63 38.59 -8.64
CA ARG A 28 4.23 39.89 -8.06
C ARG A 28 3.75 39.71 -6.62
N GLU A 29 3.78 40.82 -5.89
CA GLU A 29 3.29 40.90 -4.51
C GLU A 29 2.42 42.15 -4.35
N ASP A 30 1.31 42.01 -3.63
CA ASP A 30 0.49 43.12 -3.18
C ASP A 30 0.26 43.05 -1.65
N ALA A 31 -0.47 44.02 -1.10
CA ALA A 31 -0.70 44.11 0.35
C ALA A 31 -1.48 42.91 0.93
N LYS A 32 -2.15 42.11 0.12
CA LYS A 32 -3.01 41.00 0.54
C LYS A 32 -2.55 39.64 0.04
N GLN A 33 -1.87 39.58 -1.11
CA GLN A 33 -1.53 38.34 -1.80
C GLN A 33 -0.11 38.37 -2.35
N LEU A 34 0.53 37.19 -2.37
CA LEU A 34 1.77 36.89 -3.06
C LEU A 34 1.43 35.97 -4.24
N PHE A 35 1.80 36.37 -5.45
CA PHE A 35 1.56 35.64 -6.69
C PHE A 35 2.83 34.85 -7.06
N LEU A 36 2.66 33.56 -7.25
CA LEU A 36 3.70 32.59 -7.46
C LEU A 36 3.51 31.91 -8.80
N VAL A 37 4.59 31.73 -9.55
CA VAL A 37 4.58 31.00 -10.82
C VAL A 37 5.33 29.68 -10.66
N ARG A 38 4.75 28.61 -11.16
CA ARG A 38 5.35 27.31 -11.39
C ARG A 38 5.13 26.88 -12.84
N GLU A 39 5.72 25.75 -13.22
CA GLU A 39 5.54 25.18 -14.57
C GLU A 39 4.04 24.96 -14.91
N GLU A 40 3.19 24.75 -13.91
CA GLU A 40 1.74 24.49 -14.05
C GLU A 40 0.89 25.77 -14.14
N GLY A 41 1.46 26.96 -13.89
CA GLY A 41 0.76 28.24 -13.96
C GLY A 41 1.00 29.18 -12.77
N GLU A 42 0.29 30.34 -12.79
CA GLU A 42 0.33 31.33 -11.71
C GLU A 42 -0.76 31.04 -10.67
N PHE A 43 -0.41 31.07 -9.39
CA PHE A 43 -1.33 30.97 -8.26
C PHE A 43 -1.01 32.00 -7.19
N ALA A 44 -2.00 32.35 -6.35
CA ALA A 44 -1.83 33.36 -5.32
C ALA A 44 -2.00 32.74 -3.93
N ILE A 45 -1.15 33.17 -2.99
CA ILE A 45 -1.28 32.85 -1.57
C ILE A 45 -1.51 34.12 -0.74
N PRO A 46 -2.30 34.07 0.36
CA PRO A 46 -2.47 35.21 1.24
C PRO A 46 -1.13 35.66 1.86
N ARG A 47 -0.81 36.96 1.75
CA ARG A 47 0.44 37.53 2.31
C ARG A 47 0.54 37.32 3.82
N SER A 48 -0.59 37.20 4.50
CA SER A 48 -0.68 36.96 5.95
C SER A 48 -0.12 35.59 6.37
N LEU A 49 -0.03 34.62 5.46
CA LEU A 49 0.54 33.29 5.70
C LEU A 49 2.05 33.25 5.50
N VAL A 50 2.62 34.24 4.81
CA VAL A 50 4.06 34.29 4.51
C VAL A 50 4.81 34.87 5.70
N ASP A 51 5.87 34.18 6.14
CA ASP A 51 6.79 34.64 7.16
C ASP A 51 7.90 35.51 6.49
N HIS A 52 8.70 34.88 5.62
CA HIS A 52 9.71 35.58 4.84
C HIS A 52 9.95 34.88 3.49
N ILE A 53 10.66 35.56 2.59
CA ILE A 53 11.01 35.08 1.25
C ILE A 53 12.53 35.15 1.11
N GLU A 54 13.17 34.02 0.81
CA GLU A 54 14.57 33.97 0.39
C GLU A 54 14.62 33.99 -1.14
N LYS A 55 15.17 35.05 -1.70
CA LYS A 55 15.35 35.19 -3.15
C LYS A 55 16.59 34.44 -3.60
N SER A 56 16.46 33.63 -4.63
CA SER A 56 17.58 32.93 -5.25
C SER A 56 18.54 33.93 -5.89
N SER A 57 19.84 33.78 -5.63
CA SER A 57 20.90 34.55 -6.32
C SER A 57 21.70 33.63 -7.24
N PRO A 58 22.35 34.16 -8.31
CA PRO A 58 23.13 33.34 -9.24
C PRO A 58 24.35 32.62 -8.64
N ALA A 59 24.68 32.88 -7.37
CA ALA A 59 25.79 32.26 -6.65
C ALA A 59 25.46 30.95 -5.97
N ASP A 60 24.18 30.57 -5.88
CA ASP A 60 23.70 29.38 -5.14
C ASP A 60 23.44 28.17 -6.07
N ALA A 61 24.11 28.12 -7.22
CA ALA A 61 23.99 27.04 -8.21
C ALA A 61 24.70 25.71 -7.82
N GLU A 62 25.16 25.57 -6.58
CA GLU A 62 25.41 24.26 -5.98
C GLU A 62 24.13 23.81 -5.27
N ALA A 63 23.39 22.92 -5.91
CA ALA A 63 22.26 22.25 -5.29
C ALA A 63 22.73 21.66 -3.95
N PRO A 64 22.07 21.99 -2.82
CA PRO A 64 22.29 21.21 -1.63
C PRO A 64 21.87 19.79 -1.99
N SER A 65 22.81 18.85 -1.94
CA SER A 65 22.50 17.42 -1.84
C SER A 65 21.36 17.31 -0.83
N PRO A 66 20.27 16.61 -1.16
CA PRO A 66 19.26 16.35 -0.17
C PRO A 66 19.97 15.65 0.98
N ALA A 67 20.05 16.34 2.10
CA ALA A 67 20.44 15.71 3.34
C ALA A 67 19.57 14.46 3.44
N SER A 68 20.21 13.31 3.61
CA SER A 68 19.62 12.02 3.77
C SER A 68 18.59 12.02 4.91
N SER A 69 17.40 12.48 4.61
CA SER A 69 16.21 12.03 5.31
C SER A 69 15.78 10.75 4.58
N GLU A 70 16.25 9.64 5.07
CA GLU A 70 15.63 8.33 4.88
C GLU A 70 14.23 8.36 5.51
N GLU A 71 13.36 9.24 5.05
CA GLU A 71 11.94 9.16 5.28
C GLU A 71 11.33 8.39 4.11
N THR A 72 11.47 7.09 4.22
CA THR A 72 10.73 6.08 3.51
C THR A 72 9.23 6.44 3.59
N THR A 73 8.66 6.89 2.49
CA THR A 73 7.23 6.69 2.26
C THR A 73 7.03 5.21 1.93
N ALA A 74 7.35 4.35 2.89
CA ALA A 74 6.79 3.03 2.94
C ALA A 74 5.27 3.24 2.95
N ALA A 75 4.55 2.57 2.07
CA ALA A 75 3.13 2.31 2.29
C ALA A 75 2.99 2.11 3.79
N LEU A 76 2.07 2.86 4.43
CA LEU A 76 1.97 2.91 5.90
C LEU A 76 1.66 1.49 6.40
N ASP A 77 2.69 0.64 6.39
CA ASP A 77 2.57 -0.72 6.86
C ASP A 77 2.17 -0.69 8.33
N LEU A 78 1.15 -1.47 8.64
CA LEU A 78 0.73 -1.66 10.03
C LEU A 78 1.94 -2.19 10.80
N PRO A 79 2.23 -1.66 12.01
CA PRO A 79 3.32 -2.17 12.81
C PRO A 79 3.06 -3.63 13.16
N LEU A 80 4.00 -4.48 12.77
CA LEU A 80 3.99 -5.92 13.00
C LEU A 80 5.35 -6.37 13.52
N PRO A 81 5.41 -7.43 14.29
CA PRO A 81 6.67 -8.08 14.63
C PRO A 81 7.46 -8.43 13.37
N PRO A 82 8.80 -8.40 13.40
CA PRO A 82 9.60 -8.87 12.28
C PRO A 82 9.30 -10.35 12.00
N PRO A 83 9.23 -10.78 10.72
CA PRO A 83 8.87 -12.16 10.36
C PRO A 83 9.69 -13.23 11.09
N ALA A 84 10.98 -12.97 11.31
CA ALA A 84 11.86 -13.87 12.03
C ALA A 84 11.48 -14.06 13.52
N ALA A 85 10.79 -13.09 14.14
CA ALA A 85 10.35 -13.19 15.53
C ALA A 85 9.07 -14.02 15.67
N VAL A 86 8.30 -14.16 14.59
CA VAL A 86 7.02 -14.90 14.58
C VAL A 86 7.12 -16.27 13.92
N GLU A 87 8.26 -16.61 13.33
CA GLU A 87 8.48 -17.92 12.72
C GLU A 87 8.78 -18.95 13.82
N PRO A 88 7.95 -19.99 13.98
CA PRO A 88 8.17 -21.00 14.99
C PRO A 88 9.51 -21.75 14.77
N GLN A 89 10.25 -21.99 15.84
CA GLN A 89 11.41 -22.87 15.81
C GLN A 89 10.94 -24.29 16.02
N LEU A 90 11.36 -25.20 15.15
CA LEU A 90 11.03 -26.62 15.27
C LEU A 90 12.14 -27.33 16.04
N ASP A 91 11.77 -28.08 17.07
CA ASP A 91 12.72 -28.80 17.92
C ASP A 91 13.43 -29.97 17.19
N ALA A 92 12.81 -30.48 16.12
CA ALA A 92 13.38 -31.53 15.28
C ALA A 92 12.78 -31.44 13.85
N PRO A 93 13.54 -31.88 12.81
CA PRO A 93 12.96 -32.00 11.48
C PRO A 93 11.85 -33.05 11.49
N SER A 94 10.66 -32.66 11.06
CA SER A 94 9.54 -33.57 10.85
C SER A 94 9.59 -34.12 9.42
N SER A 95 8.76 -35.15 9.19
CA SER A 95 8.60 -35.73 7.85
C SER A 95 7.49 -35.06 7.02
N ALA A 96 7.03 -33.87 7.42
CA ALA A 96 5.95 -33.16 6.72
C ALA A 96 6.40 -32.59 5.37
N ILE A 97 7.71 -32.50 5.14
CA ILE A 97 8.31 -32.05 3.88
C ILE A 97 9.13 -33.20 3.27
N LYS A 98 8.84 -33.56 2.04
CA LYS A 98 9.55 -34.57 1.27
C LYS A 98 9.75 -34.07 -0.17
N ASP A 99 10.96 -34.23 -0.69
CA ASP A 99 11.29 -33.86 -2.08
C ASP A 99 10.84 -32.43 -2.45
N ASP A 100 11.03 -31.47 -1.51
CA ASP A 100 10.66 -30.05 -1.63
C ASP A 100 9.14 -29.82 -1.86
N ALA A 101 8.31 -30.73 -1.35
CA ALA A 101 6.85 -30.67 -1.37
C ALA A 101 6.27 -31.11 -0.02
N LEU A 102 5.00 -30.75 0.25
CA LEU A 102 4.27 -31.28 1.41
C LEU A 102 4.02 -32.77 1.25
N ASP A 103 4.35 -33.56 2.27
CA ASP A 103 3.92 -34.95 2.38
C ASP A 103 2.53 -35.02 3.03
N GLU A 104 1.50 -34.83 2.22
CA GLU A 104 0.11 -34.90 2.69
C GLU A 104 -0.24 -36.30 3.26
N ALA A 105 0.42 -37.35 2.80
CA ALA A 105 0.22 -38.71 3.35
C ALA A 105 0.76 -38.82 4.77
N TYR A 106 1.88 -38.19 5.04
CA TYR A 106 2.44 -38.10 6.38
C TYR A 106 1.51 -37.28 7.31
N LEU A 107 1.02 -36.12 6.86
CA LEU A 107 0.08 -35.30 7.63
C LEU A 107 -1.19 -36.09 7.96
N GLN A 108 -1.76 -36.80 6.98
CA GLN A 108 -2.91 -37.66 7.20
C GLN A 108 -2.61 -38.79 8.21
N HIS A 109 -1.39 -39.36 8.17
CA HIS A 109 -0.98 -40.37 9.15
C HIS A 109 -0.96 -39.81 10.58
N LEU A 110 -0.56 -38.54 10.78
CA LEU A 110 -0.60 -37.86 12.08
C LEU A 110 -2.07 -37.69 12.56
N ASP A 111 -2.98 -37.30 11.69
CA ASP A 111 -4.40 -37.21 12.01
C ASP A 111 -4.96 -38.59 12.44
N ASP A 112 -4.67 -39.60 11.68
CA ASP A 112 -5.07 -40.97 11.98
C ASP A 112 -4.49 -41.48 13.31
N ALA A 113 -3.25 -41.10 13.63
CA ALA A 113 -2.62 -41.48 14.90
C ALA A 113 -3.32 -40.85 16.09
N VAL A 114 -3.70 -39.58 16.02
CA VAL A 114 -4.49 -38.90 17.05
C VAL A 114 -5.91 -39.45 17.16
N LEU A 115 -6.56 -39.75 16.03
CA LEU A 115 -7.89 -40.36 16.03
C LEU A 115 -7.89 -41.74 16.69
N ARG A 116 -6.88 -42.56 16.45
CA ARG A 116 -6.73 -43.89 17.07
C ARG A 116 -6.31 -43.82 18.53
N ASN A 117 -5.44 -42.91 18.88
CA ASN A 117 -4.90 -42.74 20.23
C ASN A 117 -4.62 -41.25 20.50
N PRO A 118 -5.54 -40.52 21.19
CA PRO A 118 -5.36 -39.07 21.45
C PRO A 118 -4.41 -38.79 22.62
N SER A 119 -3.25 -39.46 22.66
CA SER A 119 -2.21 -39.21 23.66
C SER A 119 -1.61 -37.79 23.50
N VAL A 120 -1.00 -37.28 24.56
CA VAL A 120 -0.30 -35.98 24.55
C VAL A 120 0.80 -36.01 23.48
N GLU A 121 1.53 -37.12 23.37
CA GLU A 121 2.60 -37.28 22.38
C GLU A 121 2.06 -37.19 20.93
N ASN A 122 1.00 -37.93 20.61
CA ASN A 122 0.42 -37.88 19.24
C ASN A 122 -0.14 -36.51 18.90
N ARG A 123 -0.80 -35.82 19.84
CA ARG A 123 -1.25 -34.45 19.65
C ARG A 123 -0.11 -33.49 19.41
N HIS A 124 0.98 -33.61 20.17
CA HIS A 124 2.17 -32.77 20.00
C HIS A 124 2.82 -33.02 18.62
N ARG A 125 3.01 -34.27 18.22
CA ARG A 125 3.55 -34.64 16.89
C ARG A 125 2.69 -34.11 15.75
N LEU A 126 1.37 -34.18 15.87
CA LEU A 126 0.44 -33.61 14.89
C LEU A 126 0.62 -32.11 14.80
N ALA A 127 0.60 -31.38 15.95
CA ALA A 127 0.77 -29.93 15.97
C ALA A 127 2.11 -29.52 15.30
N GLN A 128 3.21 -30.19 15.62
CA GLN A 128 4.52 -29.93 14.99
C GLN A 128 4.51 -30.19 13.47
N GLY A 129 3.96 -31.32 13.02
CA GLY A 129 3.89 -31.63 11.60
C GLY A 129 3.09 -30.59 10.78
N TYR A 130 1.94 -30.16 11.29
CA TYR A 130 1.14 -29.12 10.65
C TYR A 130 1.78 -27.72 10.78
N GLN A 131 2.50 -27.44 11.84
CA GLN A 131 3.28 -26.20 12.00
C GLN A 131 4.41 -26.13 10.99
N GLU A 132 5.16 -27.23 10.77
CA GLU A 132 6.19 -27.32 9.73
C GLU A 132 5.60 -27.12 8.32
N ALA A 133 4.47 -27.77 8.05
CA ALA A 133 3.74 -27.60 6.78
C ALA A 133 3.32 -26.12 6.58
N ALA A 134 2.87 -25.44 7.62
CA ALA A 134 2.49 -24.03 7.56
C ALA A 134 3.71 -23.12 7.31
N ILE A 135 4.85 -23.36 7.98
CA ILE A 135 6.10 -22.63 7.74
C ILE A 135 6.54 -22.81 6.28
N PHE A 136 6.53 -24.03 5.79
CA PHE A 136 6.89 -24.35 4.40
C PHE A 136 5.99 -23.56 3.42
N LEU A 137 4.68 -23.57 3.63
CA LEU A 137 3.73 -22.84 2.79
C LEU A 137 3.93 -21.32 2.87
N THR A 138 4.25 -20.79 4.07
CA THR A 138 4.56 -19.38 4.25
C THR A 138 5.78 -18.97 3.42
N ARG A 139 6.87 -19.74 3.50
CA ARG A 139 8.11 -19.51 2.72
C ARG A 139 7.89 -19.64 1.21
N ARG A 140 6.97 -20.50 0.79
CA ARG A 140 6.54 -20.65 -0.61
C ARG A 140 5.54 -19.59 -1.06
N GLY A 141 5.16 -18.67 -0.17
CA GLY A 141 4.24 -17.60 -0.47
C GLY A 141 2.79 -18.04 -0.62
N ASN A 142 2.41 -19.11 0.04
CA ASN A 142 1.01 -19.55 0.18
C ASN A 142 0.50 -19.29 1.62
N PRO A 143 0.23 -18.04 2.00
CA PRO A 143 -0.23 -17.70 3.35
C PRO A 143 -1.60 -18.27 3.68
N GLN A 144 -2.46 -18.46 2.67
CA GLN A 144 -3.79 -19.06 2.89
C GLN A 144 -3.66 -20.51 3.32
N GLY A 145 -2.86 -21.31 2.60
CA GLY A 145 -2.59 -22.69 2.98
C GLY A 145 -1.87 -22.79 4.34
N ALA A 146 -0.96 -21.84 4.62
CA ALA A 146 -0.31 -21.77 5.94
C ALA A 146 -1.30 -21.52 7.07
N ILE A 147 -2.24 -20.57 6.91
CA ILE A 147 -3.31 -20.29 7.88
C ILE A 147 -4.14 -21.55 8.15
N GLU A 148 -4.48 -22.32 7.12
CA GLU A 148 -5.25 -23.57 7.26
C GLU A 148 -4.48 -24.61 8.06
N LYS A 149 -3.18 -24.80 7.76
CA LYS A 149 -2.32 -25.72 8.50
C LYS A 149 -2.13 -25.29 9.97
N TYR A 150 -1.87 -24.00 10.23
CA TYR A 150 -1.79 -23.48 11.61
C TYR A 150 -3.12 -23.64 12.37
N ARG A 151 -4.26 -23.39 11.74
CA ARG A 151 -5.58 -23.59 12.36
C ARG A 151 -5.84 -25.05 12.69
N HIS A 152 -5.36 -25.96 11.86
CA HIS A 152 -5.47 -27.38 12.13
C HIS A 152 -4.61 -27.78 13.35
N ALA A 153 -3.42 -27.21 13.48
CA ALA A 153 -2.51 -27.48 14.59
C ALA A 153 -3.02 -26.94 15.96
N LEU A 154 -3.61 -25.74 15.95
CA LEU A 154 -3.95 -24.98 17.16
C LEU A 154 -4.79 -25.73 18.21
N PRO A 155 -5.83 -26.52 17.87
CA PRO A 155 -6.59 -27.29 18.86
C PRO A 155 -5.78 -28.36 19.58
N PHE A 156 -4.68 -28.81 19.00
CA PHE A 156 -3.80 -29.84 19.56
C PHE A 156 -2.66 -29.26 20.40
N ALA A 157 -2.35 -27.98 20.21
CA ALA A 157 -1.37 -27.22 20.98
C ALA A 157 -1.91 -25.81 21.32
N PRO A 158 -3.00 -25.68 22.10
CA PRO A 158 -3.67 -24.41 22.33
C PRO A 158 -2.83 -23.41 23.15
N ASP A 159 -1.82 -23.91 23.85
CA ASP A 159 -0.89 -23.11 24.66
C ASP A 159 0.45 -22.88 23.97
N ASP A 160 0.56 -23.18 22.68
CA ASP A 160 1.77 -22.90 21.90
C ASP A 160 1.78 -21.42 21.50
N PHE A 161 2.71 -20.68 22.14
CA PHE A 161 2.90 -19.25 21.89
C PHE A 161 3.32 -18.97 20.46
N ALA A 162 4.30 -19.73 19.92
CA ALA A 162 4.85 -19.50 18.61
C ALA A 162 3.84 -19.74 17.49
N LEU A 163 3.02 -20.81 17.66
CA LEU A 163 1.92 -21.11 16.73
C LEU A 163 0.86 -19.99 16.75
N THR A 164 0.46 -19.54 17.94
CA THR A 164 -0.51 -18.44 18.10
C THR A 164 -0.01 -17.16 17.47
N LEU A 165 1.27 -16.84 17.68
CA LEU A 165 1.91 -15.63 17.14
C LEU A 165 1.99 -15.66 15.62
N ALA A 166 2.44 -16.80 15.05
CA ALA A 166 2.56 -16.98 13.61
C ALA A 166 1.20 -16.90 12.89
N LEU A 167 0.18 -17.56 13.46
CA LEU A 167 -1.17 -17.47 12.91
C LEU A 167 -1.73 -16.05 13.01
N GLY A 168 -1.57 -15.38 14.15
CA GLY A 168 -2.00 -14.00 14.36
C GLY A 168 -1.33 -13.04 13.38
N TYR A 169 -0.03 -13.17 13.19
CA TYR A 169 0.75 -12.41 12.21
C TYR A 169 0.20 -12.58 10.78
N LEU A 170 -0.01 -13.83 10.34
CA LEU A 170 -0.54 -14.11 9.01
C LEU A 170 -1.97 -13.55 8.84
N LEU A 171 -2.81 -13.67 9.84
CA LEU A 171 -4.17 -13.13 9.79
C LEU A 171 -4.17 -11.61 9.62
N VAL A 172 -3.32 -10.87 10.37
CA VAL A 172 -3.20 -9.41 10.21
C VAL A 172 -2.63 -9.06 8.84
N LYS A 173 -1.58 -9.75 8.38
CA LYS A 173 -0.99 -9.55 7.04
C LYS A 173 -2.00 -9.79 5.91
N GLN A 174 -2.94 -10.72 6.11
CA GLN A 174 -3.99 -11.05 5.15
C GLN A 174 -5.27 -10.20 5.31
N ASN A 175 -5.21 -9.11 6.09
CA ASN A 175 -6.33 -8.23 6.42
C ASN A 175 -7.54 -8.96 7.07
N ARG A 176 -7.31 -10.12 7.68
CA ARG A 176 -8.32 -10.90 8.40
C ARG A 176 -8.38 -10.44 9.85
N TYR A 177 -8.63 -9.14 10.04
CA TYR A 177 -8.47 -8.46 11.32
C TYR A 177 -9.40 -8.99 12.42
N ASN A 178 -10.66 -9.28 12.10
CA ASN A 178 -11.60 -9.80 13.09
C ASN A 178 -11.17 -11.17 13.59
N GLU A 179 -10.69 -12.04 12.70
CA GLU A 179 -10.17 -13.35 13.08
C GLU A 179 -8.86 -13.26 13.88
N ALA A 180 -8.00 -12.28 13.55
CA ALA A 180 -6.82 -11.99 14.34
C ALA A 180 -7.20 -11.53 15.76
N LEU A 181 -8.21 -10.67 15.88
CA LEU A 181 -8.71 -10.22 17.19
C LEU A 181 -9.26 -11.38 18.03
N GLU A 182 -10.06 -12.28 17.44
CA GLU A 182 -10.59 -13.46 18.12
C GLU A 182 -9.48 -14.38 18.67
N LEU A 183 -8.41 -14.55 17.90
CA LEU A 183 -7.25 -15.35 18.29
C LEU A 183 -6.39 -14.65 19.35
N LEU A 184 -6.06 -13.38 19.14
CA LEU A 184 -5.06 -12.66 19.93
C LEU A 184 -5.58 -12.10 21.25
N LEU A 185 -6.87 -11.81 21.39
CA LEU A 185 -7.44 -11.29 22.64
C LEU A 185 -7.27 -12.26 23.82
N PRO A 186 -7.63 -13.55 23.72
CA PRO A 186 -7.34 -14.50 24.80
C PRO A 186 -5.84 -14.74 24.99
N ALA A 187 -5.04 -14.67 23.92
CA ALA A 187 -3.59 -14.82 23.98
C ALA A 187 -2.91 -13.66 24.76
N ALA A 188 -3.41 -12.44 24.67
CA ALA A 188 -2.90 -11.30 25.43
C ALA A 188 -2.99 -11.49 26.96
N THR A 189 -4.00 -12.22 27.41
CA THR A 189 -4.14 -12.57 28.85
C THR A 189 -3.19 -13.69 29.25
N ARG A 190 -2.93 -14.62 28.33
CA ARG A 190 -2.06 -15.79 28.59
C ARG A 190 -0.58 -15.43 28.54
N TYR A 191 -0.20 -14.48 27.68
CA TYR A 191 1.19 -14.07 27.44
C TYR A 191 1.37 -12.55 27.66
N PRO A 192 1.20 -12.06 28.89
CA PRO A 192 1.19 -10.62 29.19
C PRO A 192 2.54 -9.92 28.94
N GLU A 193 3.63 -10.67 28.94
CA GLU A 193 4.99 -10.14 28.73
C GLU A 193 5.39 -10.04 27.25
N SER A 194 4.55 -10.50 26.34
CA SER A 194 4.85 -10.41 24.90
C SER A 194 4.53 -9.01 24.37
N PRO A 195 5.48 -8.30 23.75
CA PRO A 195 5.18 -7.04 23.07
C PRO A 195 4.46 -7.25 21.73
N ASP A 196 4.60 -8.43 21.12
CA ASP A 196 4.12 -8.72 19.77
C ASP A 196 2.60 -8.85 19.70
N ILE A 197 1.99 -9.45 20.73
CA ILE A 197 0.54 -9.61 20.77
C ILE A 197 -0.18 -8.25 20.82
N PRO A 198 0.11 -7.34 21.77
CA PRO A 198 -0.54 -6.04 21.78
C PRO A 198 -0.15 -5.18 20.55
N MET A 199 1.03 -5.37 19.95
CA MET A 199 1.38 -4.74 18.69
C MET A 199 0.42 -5.16 17.57
N MET A 200 0.18 -6.46 17.39
CA MET A 200 -0.74 -7.00 16.39
C MET A 200 -2.21 -6.67 16.70
N LEU A 201 -2.62 -6.71 17.97
CA LEU A 201 -3.96 -6.26 18.38
C LEU A 201 -4.20 -4.80 18.03
N GLY A 202 -3.22 -3.93 18.33
CA GLY A 202 -3.29 -2.51 17.97
C GLY A 202 -3.42 -2.30 16.47
N SER A 203 -2.66 -3.07 15.68
CA SER A 203 -2.72 -3.03 14.21
C SER A 203 -4.09 -3.46 13.67
N ALA A 204 -4.66 -4.54 14.20
CA ALA A 204 -5.99 -4.99 13.82
C ALA A 204 -7.09 -4.00 14.26
N TYR A 205 -6.96 -3.38 15.43
CA TYR A 205 -7.88 -2.34 15.88
C TYR A 205 -7.77 -1.06 15.04
N TYR A 206 -6.55 -0.64 14.69
CA TYR A 206 -6.32 0.53 13.84
C TYR A 206 -6.93 0.33 12.44
N ALA A 207 -6.72 -0.84 11.84
CA ALA A 207 -7.28 -1.17 10.53
C ALA A 207 -8.82 -1.22 10.53
N THR A 208 -9.42 -1.56 11.68
CA THR A 208 -10.90 -1.62 11.86
C THR A 208 -11.49 -0.37 12.51
N GLU A 209 -10.77 0.76 12.51
CA GLU A 209 -11.22 2.08 13.02
C GLU A 209 -11.57 2.11 14.51
N ARG A 210 -11.04 1.19 15.30
CA ARG A 210 -11.20 1.18 16.77
C ARG A 210 -10.02 1.89 17.43
N MET A 211 -9.88 3.21 17.11
CA MET A 211 -8.70 4.03 17.42
C MET A 211 -8.29 4.02 18.89
N ASP A 212 -9.25 4.17 19.83
CA ASP A 212 -8.95 4.14 21.26
C ASP A 212 -8.27 2.84 21.68
N ARG A 213 -8.77 1.71 21.15
CA ARG A 213 -8.20 0.39 21.42
C ARG A 213 -6.85 0.21 20.80
N ALA A 214 -6.67 0.67 19.55
CA ALA A 214 -5.38 0.63 18.86
C ALA A 214 -4.31 1.38 19.65
N ILE A 215 -4.60 2.61 20.06
CA ILE A 215 -3.71 3.45 20.85
C ILE A 215 -3.38 2.78 22.20
N ALA A 216 -4.38 2.18 22.86
CA ALA A 216 -4.18 1.51 24.15
C ALA A 216 -3.26 0.28 24.00
N GLU A 217 -3.48 -0.57 23.00
CA GLU A 217 -2.68 -1.78 22.78
C GLU A 217 -1.24 -1.42 22.34
N TRP A 218 -1.05 -0.44 21.46
CA TRP A 218 0.29 0.00 21.05
C TRP A 218 1.08 0.63 22.22
N LYS A 219 0.42 1.35 23.14
CA LYS A 219 1.06 1.83 24.37
C LYS A 219 1.51 0.68 25.26
N LYS A 220 0.71 -0.41 25.38
CA LYS A 220 1.12 -1.61 26.13
C LYS A 220 2.35 -2.26 25.51
N ALA A 221 2.36 -2.44 24.19
CA ALA A 221 3.51 -3.01 23.48
C ALA A 221 4.79 -2.19 23.72
N LEU A 222 4.72 -0.86 23.60
CA LEU A 222 5.84 0.05 23.86
C LEU A 222 6.31 0.10 25.31
N ALA A 223 5.42 -0.19 26.26
CA ALA A 223 5.79 -0.29 27.67
C ALA A 223 6.62 -1.55 27.98
N ILE A 224 6.45 -2.62 27.17
CA ILE A 224 7.21 -3.86 27.28
C ILE A 224 8.53 -3.75 26.53
N GLN A 225 8.46 -3.30 25.28
CA GLN A 225 9.64 -3.18 24.40
C GLN A 225 9.56 -1.93 23.53
N ASP A 226 10.63 -1.14 23.53
CA ASP A 226 10.74 0.03 22.66
C ASP A 226 10.87 -0.38 21.20
N ASN A 227 10.08 0.28 20.34
CA ASN A 227 10.08 0.05 18.90
C ASN A 227 9.82 1.40 18.18
N PRO A 228 10.80 1.93 17.42
CA PRO A 228 10.68 3.21 16.74
C PRO A 228 9.54 3.28 15.74
N GLN A 229 9.31 2.22 14.95
CA GLN A 229 8.23 2.15 13.98
C GLN A 229 6.86 2.16 14.67
N LEU A 230 6.73 1.45 15.80
CA LEU A 230 5.52 1.44 16.60
C LEU A 230 5.25 2.80 17.26
N ARG A 231 6.29 3.52 17.71
CA ARG A 231 6.13 4.89 18.24
C ARG A 231 5.60 5.84 17.18
N GLU A 232 6.09 5.73 15.96
CA GLU A 232 5.62 6.54 14.85
C GLU A 232 4.16 6.23 14.49
N ALA A 233 3.80 4.95 14.39
CA ALA A 233 2.42 4.51 14.17
C ALA A 233 1.48 4.99 15.27
N LEU A 234 1.89 4.91 16.53
CA LEU A 234 1.14 5.44 17.67
C LEU A 234 0.94 6.96 17.57
N ALA A 235 2.00 7.72 17.26
CA ALA A 235 1.90 9.17 17.12
C ALA A 235 0.96 9.56 15.97
N ARG A 236 0.98 8.82 14.86
CA ARG A 236 0.04 8.99 13.74
C ARG A 236 -1.39 8.71 14.17
N ALA A 237 -1.65 7.56 14.82
CA ALA A 237 -2.98 7.22 15.29
C ALA A 237 -3.54 8.23 16.30
N GLN A 238 -2.70 8.81 17.15
CA GLN A 238 -3.09 9.88 18.08
C GLN A 238 -3.46 11.16 17.36
N ARG A 239 -2.73 11.56 16.31
CA ARG A 239 -3.11 12.71 15.46
C ARG A 239 -4.45 12.46 14.76
N GLU A 240 -4.61 11.30 14.13
CA GLU A 240 -5.89 10.92 13.49
C GLU A 240 -7.05 10.93 14.49
N HIS A 241 -6.82 10.37 15.68
CA HIS A 241 -7.84 10.34 16.72
C HIS A 241 -8.23 11.74 17.23
N SER A 242 -7.28 12.66 17.34
CA SER A 242 -7.56 14.04 17.76
C SER A 242 -8.42 14.81 16.75
N LEU A 243 -8.32 14.47 15.47
CA LEU A 243 -9.15 15.04 14.41
C LEU A 243 -10.52 14.39 14.32
N ALA A 244 -10.65 13.15 14.76
CA ALA A 244 -11.88 12.35 14.64
C ALA A 244 -13.09 12.93 15.40
N GLY A 245 -12.87 13.82 16.37
CA GLY A 245 -13.96 14.47 17.14
C GLY A 245 -14.89 15.36 16.31
N SER A 246 -14.44 15.84 15.15
CA SER A 246 -15.24 16.64 14.19
C SER A 246 -15.79 15.82 13.01
N TYR A 247 -15.36 14.56 12.86
CA TYR A 247 -15.71 13.74 11.71
C TYR A 247 -17.10 13.13 11.84
N LYS A 248 -17.88 13.24 10.77
CA LYS A 248 -19.10 12.46 10.56
C LYS A 248 -18.78 11.14 9.90
N GLU A 249 -19.63 10.16 10.11
CA GLU A 249 -19.52 8.83 9.55
C GLU A 249 -20.74 8.50 8.69
N LEU A 250 -20.49 8.01 7.48
CA LEU A 250 -21.49 7.42 6.60
C LEU A 250 -21.09 5.97 6.31
N ARG A 251 -22.07 5.09 6.26
CA ARG A 251 -21.88 3.67 5.96
C ARG A 251 -22.70 3.25 4.77
N SER A 252 -22.12 2.38 3.96
CA SER A 252 -22.81 1.62 2.93
C SER A 252 -22.54 0.13 3.09
N GLN A 253 -22.87 -0.66 2.08
CA GLN A 253 -22.63 -2.10 2.11
C GLN A 253 -21.12 -2.43 2.16
N HIS A 254 -20.30 -1.66 1.41
CA HIS A 254 -18.88 -1.98 1.22
C HIS A 254 -17.93 -0.92 1.79
N PHE A 255 -18.45 0.20 2.32
CA PHE A 255 -17.61 1.31 2.76
C PHE A 255 -18.00 1.86 4.13
N LEU A 256 -16.96 2.28 4.85
CA LEU A 256 -17.04 3.16 6.00
C LEU A 256 -16.37 4.48 5.63
N LEU A 257 -17.15 5.52 5.38
CA LEU A 257 -16.65 6.85 5.02
C LEU A 257 -16.67 7.78 6.23
N ARG A 258 -15.52 8.44 6.48
CA ARG A 258 -15.38 9.51 7.47
C ARG A 258 -14.93 10.81 6.82
N TYR A 259 -15.55 11.92 7.20
CA TYR A 259 -15.28 13.23 6.63
C TYR A 259 -15.55 14.34 7.65
N ASP A 260 -14.92 15.51 7.48
CA ASP A 260 -15.18 16.65 8.36
C ASP A 260 -16.63 17.13 8.21
N GLY A 261 -17.37 17.04 9.29
CA GLY A 261 -18.81 17.32 9.33
C GLY A 261 -19.19 18.77 9.11
N ASN A 262 -18.21 19.69 9.13
CA ASN A 262 -18.46 21.11 8.94
C ASN A 262 -18.56 21.52 7.47
N GLU A 263 -18.04 20.73 6.53
CA GLU A 263 -17.87 21.18 5.15
C GLU A 263 -18.75 20.51 4.09
N ALA A 264 -19.29 19.34 4.20
CA ALA A 264 -20.14 18.85 3.11
C ALA A 264 -20.78 17.48 3.35
N THR A 265 -21.93 17.44 3.97
CA THR A 265 -22.77 16.21 3.99
C THR A 265 -23.08 15.72 2.58
N THR A 266 -23.34 16.63 1.63
CA THR A 266 -23.62 16.32 0.22
C THR A 266 -22.45 15.65 -0.47
N LEU A 267 -21.21 16.15 -0.31
CA LEU A 267 -20.02 15.54 -0.89
C LEU A 267 -19.80 14.12 -0.36
N GLY A 268 -19.97 13.89 0.96
CA GLY A 268 -19.84 12.57 1.56
C GLY A 268 -20.81 11.54 0.96
N GLU A 269 -22.07 11.93 0.74
CA GLU A 269 -23.07 11.06 0.09
C GLU A 269 -22.74 10.78 -1.37
N GLU A 270 -22.28 11.80 -2.12
CA GLU A 270 -21.86 11.64 -3.52
C GLU A 270 -20.61 10.74 -3.63
N VAL A 271 -19.61 10.91 -2.74
CA VAL A 271 -18.42 10.05 -2.66
C VAL A 271 -18.83 8.61 -2.39
N LEU A 272 -19.70 8.37 -1.42
CA LEU A 272 -20.13 7.03 -1.06
C LEU A 272 -20.88 6.35 -2.20
N LYS A 273 -21.77 7.08 -2.88
CA LYS A 273 -22.48 6.59 -4.06
C LYS A 273 -21.52 6.28 -5.22
N ARG A 274 -20.50 7.12 -5.44
CA ARG A 274 -19.48 6.90 -6.45
C ARG A 274 -18.64 5.67 -6.14
N LEU A 275 -18.18 5.52 -4.92
CA LEU A 275 -17.40 4.36 -4.48
C LEU A 275 -18.17 3.04 -4.66
N GLU A 276 -19.47 3.01 -4.32
CA GLU A 276 -20.29 1.81 -4.55
C GLU A 276 -20.45 1.46 -6.04
N LEU A 277 -20.51 2.48 -6.92
CA LEU A 277 -20.54 2.27 -8.36
C LEU A 277 -19.21 1.68 -8.86
N ASP A 278 -18.08 2.29 -8.44
CA ASP A 278 -16.75 1.86 -8.83
C ASP A 278 -16.41 0.47 -8.26
N PHE A 279 -16.85 0.17 -7.04
CA PHE A 279 -16.70 -1.14 -6.43
C PHE A 279 -17.32 -2.25 -7.28
N ARG A 280 -18.56 -2.03 -7.79
CA ARG A 280 -19.24 -2.99 -8.67
C ARG A 280 -18.47 -3.17 -10.00
N GLY A 281 -17.93 -2.07 -10.56
CA GLY A 281 -17.08 -2.15 -11.75
C GLY A 281 -15.86 -3.03 -11.51
N LEU A 282 -15.11 -2.74 -10.44
CA LEU A 282 -13.91 -3.50 -10.08
C LEU A 282 -14.20 -4.96 -9.71
N GLN A 283 -15.36 -5.25 -9.09
CA GLN A 283 -15.78 -6.63 -8.85
C GLN A 283 -15.92 -7.43 -10.15
N LEU A 284 -16.50 -6.81 -11.18
CA LEU A 284 -16.66 -7.43 -12.49
C LEU A 284 -15.32 -7.54 -13.23
N ASP A 285 -14.53 -6.46 -13.21
CA ASP A 285 -13.27 -6.38 -13.93
C ASP A 285 -12.20 -7.30 -13.32
N LEU A 286 -12.15 -7.47 -12.00
CA LEU A 286 -11.15 -8.26 -11.29
C LEU A 286 -11.67 -9.62 -10.79
N ASP A 287 -12.97 -9.91 -10.94
CA ASP A 287 -13.61 -11.15 -10.47
C ASP A 287 -13.22 -11.46 -9.01
N PHE A 288 -13.42 -10.47 -8.13
CA PHE A 288 -13.08 -10.57 -6.73
C PHE A 288 -14.08 -9.83 -5.85
N PHE A 289 -14.33 -10.36 -4.65
CA PHE A 289 -15.31 -9.85 -3.69
C PHE A 289 -14.63 -9.57 -2.35
N PRO A 290 -14.23 -8.31 -2.05
CA PRO A 290 -13.75 -7.92 -0.73
C PRO A 290 -14.74 -8.30 0.37
N ARG A 291 -14.25 -8.90 1.45
CA ARG A 291 -15.11 -9.39 2.55
C ARG A 291 -15.38 -8.35 3.61
N GLU A 292 -14.43 -7.45 3.84
CA GLU A 292 -14.50 -6.43 4.87
C GLU A 292 -14.79 -5.06 4.24
N PRO A 293 -15.55 -4.20 4.93
CA PRO A 293 -15.77 -2.83 4.46
C PRO A 293 -14.45 -2.06 4.32
N ILE A 294 -14.33 -1.31 3.23
CA ILE A 294 -13.17 -0.46 2.96
C ILE A 294 -13.37 0.89 3.66
N VAL A 295 -12.38 1.28 4.44
CA VAL A 295 -12.40 2.56 5.15
C VAL A 295 -11.91 3.67 4.22
N VAL A 296 -12.67 4.75 4.13
CA VAL A 296 -12.35 5.94 3.33
C VAL A 296 -12.38 7.17 4.24
N LEU A 297 -11.30 7.94 4.19
CA LEU A 297 -11.12 9.13 5.00
C LEU A 297 -10.93 10.33 4.09
N LEU A 298 -11.85 11.29 4.18
CA LEU A 298 -11.74 12.56 3.46
C LEU A 298 -11.15 13.61 4.40
N TYR A 299 -10.04 14.20 4.00
CA TYR A 299 -9.32 15.18 4.81
C TYR A 299 -9.38 16.57 4.19
N PRO A 300 -9.43 17.64 5.02
CA PRO A 300 -8.92 18.93 4.60
C PRO A 300 -7.44 18.81 4.19
N ASP A 301 -6.99 19.52 3.15
CA ASP A 301 -5.62 19.37 2.59
C ASP A 301 -4.53 19.40 3.65
N GLN A 302 -4.59 20.38 4.57
CA GLN A 302 -3.58 20.50 5.61
C GLN A 302 -3.49 19.24 6.48
N ALA A 303 -4.62 18.71 6.92
CA ALA A 303 -4.67 17.51 7.74
C ALA A 303 -4.18 16.27 6.99
N PHE A 304 -4.44 16.20 5.66
CA PHE A 304 -3.95 15.09 4.82
C PHE A 304 -2.43 15.03 4.81
N TYR A 305 -1.76 16.14 4.48
CA TYR A 305 -0.29 16.16 4.39
C TYR A 305 0.39 15.98 5.75
N ASP A 306 -0.22 16.47 6.82
CA ASP A 306 0.30 16.31 8.18
C ASP A 306 0.22 14.85 8.68
N ILE A 307 -0.77 14.09 8.21
CA ILE A 307 -0.98 12.68 8.57
C ILE A 307 -0.24 11.75 7.62
N ALA A 308 -0.41 11.93 6.31
CA ALA A 308 0.17 11.05 5.31
C ALA A 308 1.69 11.24 5.16
N ARG A 309 2.24 12.38 5.61
CA ARG A 309 3.65 12.78 5.40
C ARG A 309 4.09 12.60 3.95
N SER A 310 3.15 12.70 3.04
CA SER A 310 3.38 12.53 1.62
C SER A 310 3.83 13.84 0.99
N PRO A 311 4.65 13.80 -0.08
CA PRO A 311 4.96 14.99 -0.86
C PRO A 311 3.67 15.66 -1.37
N SER A 312 3.71 16.98 -1.56
CA SER A 312 2.53 17.78 -1.97
C SER A 312 1.92 17.40 -3.32
N TRP A 313 2.61 16.60 -4.12
CA TRP A 313 2.15 16.08 -5.41
C TRP A 313 1.41 14.73 -5.29
N VAL A 314 1.35 14.12 -4.10
CA VAL A 314 0.59 12.88 -3.86
C VAL A 314 -0.89 13.25 -3.67
N GLY A 315 -1.72 12.83 -4.60
CA GLY A 315 -3.14 13.17 -4.64
C GLY A 315 -4.02 12.34 -3.70
N ALA A 316 -3.56 11.16 -3.26
CA ALA A 316 -4.24 10.30 -2.30
C ALA A 316 -3.28 9.20 -1.82
N VAL A 317 -3.66 8.43 -0.81
CA VAL A 317 -2.87 7.31 -0.25
C VAL A 317 -3.77 6.16 0.12
N ASN A 318 -3.39 4.94 -0.24
CA ASN A 318 -4.01 3.71 0.21
C ASN A 318 -3.01 2.84 0.98
N ASP A 319 -3.10 2.89 2.29
CA ASP A 319 -2.31 2.10 3.24
C ASP A 319 -3.12 0.96 3.89
N GLY A 320 -4.23 0.60 3.25
CA GLY A 320 -5.29 -0.26 3.79
C GLY A 320 -6.55 0.54 4.13
N LYS A 321 -6.43 1.87 4.18
CA LYS A 321 -7.51 2.85 4.20
C LYS A 321 -7.29 3.82 3.04
N ILE A 322 -8.33 4.21 2.36
CA ILE A 322 -8.26 5.22 1.29
C ILE A 322 -8.29 6.59 1.95
N ARG A 323 -7.23 7.39 1.76
CA ARG A 323 -7.12 8.76 2.30
C ARG A 323 -7.08 9.74 1.15
N VAL A 324 -8.01 10.66 1.11
CA VAL A 324 -8.16 11.63 0.01
C VAL A 324 -8.29 13.04 0.55
N PRO A 325 -7.45 13.98 0.11
CA PRO A 325 -7.66 15.40 0.38
C PRO A 325 -8.83 15.93 -0.46
N VAL A 326 -9.75 16.67 0.17
CA VAL A 326 -10.95 17.20 -0.49
C VAL A 326 -11.15 18.69 -0.26
N SER A 327 -10.09 19.43 0.00
CA SER A 327 -10.15 20.86 0.34
C SER A 327 -11.04 21.68 -0.56
N GLY A 328 -12.00 22.35 0.05
CA GLY A 328 -12.86 23.31 -0.63
C GLY A 328 -13.83 22.69 -1.64
N LEU A 329 -13.88 21.37 -1.77
CA LEU A 329 -14.84 20.70 -2.63
C LEU A 329 -16.19 20.57 -1.93
N SER A 330 -17.23 21.13 -2.55
CA SER A 330 -18.61 21.01 -2.08
C SER A 330 -19.41 19.90 -2.79
N SER A 331 -18.85 19.35 -3.89
CA SER A 331 -19.48 18.31 -4.72
C SER A 331 -18.43 17.45 -5.42
N MET A 332 -18.87 16.31 -5.95
CA MET A 332 -18.03 15.40 -6.72
C MET A 332 -17.51 16.06 -8.00
N THR A 333 -16.19 15.98 -8.21
CA THR A 333 -15.54 16.39 -9.47
C THR A 333 -15.09 15.16 -10.27
N PRO A 334 -14.88 15.28 -11.59
CA PRO A 334 -14.31 14.20 -12.40
C PRO A 334 -12.94 13.73 -11.89
N ASP A 335 -12.09 14.66 -11.43
CA ASP A 335 -10.76 14.33 -10.89
C ASP A 335 -10.86 13.57 -9.57
N LEU A 336 -11.72 13.99 -8.65
CA LEU A 336 -11.98 13.27 -7.42
C LEU A 336 -12.51 11.86 -7.72
N ALA A 337 -13.44 11.73 -8.66
CA ALA A 337 -13.99 10.44 -9.06
C ALA A 337 -12.90 9.50 -9.62
N ARG A 338 -11.97 10.04 -10.42
CA ARG A 338 -10.83 9.31 -10.97
C ARG A 338 -9.90 8.84 -9.84
N VAL A 339 -9.50 9.74 -8.94
CA VAL A 339 -8.65 9.42 -7.79
C VAL A 339 -9.28 8.34 -6.90
N LEU A 340 -10.57 8.45 -6.59
CA LEU A 340 -11.27 7.45 -5.77
C LEU A 340 -11.25 6.05 -6.42
N ARG A 341 -11.46 5.96 -7.75
CA ARG A 341 -11.40 4.68 -8.47
C ARG A 341 -9.98 4.12 -8.49
N HIS A 342 -8.96 4.97 -8.66
CA HIS A 342 -7.55 4.59 -8.59
C HIS A 342 -7.21 3.96 -7.22
N GLU A 343 -7.50 4.68 -6.14
CA GLU A 343 -7.23 4.20 -4.78
C GLU A 343 -8.04 2.94 -4.44
N LEU A 344 -9.27 2.86 -4.93
CA LEU A 344 -10.08 1.66 -4.74
C LEU A 344 -9.48 0.45 -5.46
N ALA A 345 -8.92 0.63 -6.66
CA ALA A 345 -8.23 -0.45 -7.37
C ALA A 345 -7.05 -1.00 -6.56
N HIS A 346 -6.26 -0.14 -5.91
CA HIS A 346 -5.20 -0.59 -4.99
C HIS A 346 -5.72 -1.48 -3.86
N SER A 347 -6.89 -1.17 -3.29
CA SER A 347 -7.52 -2.00 -2.25
C SER A 347 -7.86 -3.40 -2.77
N PHE A 348 -8.37 -3.52 -4.00
CA PHE A 348 -8.63 -4.81 -4.64
C PHE A 348 -7.34 -5.57 -4.95
N VAL A 349 -6.37 -4.92 -5.61
CA VAL A 349 -5.08 -5.50 -5.95
C VAL A 349 -4.38 -6.06 -4.72
N ARG A 350 -4.33 -5.28 -3.63
CA ARG A 350 -3.70 -5.71 -2.37
C ARG A 350 -4.36 -6.97 -1.80
N GLN A 351 -5.69 -7.05 -1.82
CA GLN A 351 -6.42 -8.21 -1.29
C GLN A 351 -6.26 -9.44 -2.17
N ILE A 352 -6.32 -9.29 -3.50
CA ILE A 352 -6.17 -10.41 -4.45
C ILE A 352 -4.74 -10.96 -4.39
N SER A 353 -3.73 -10.08 -4.47
CA SER A 353 -2.31 -10.44 -4.48
C SER A 353 -1.73 -10.75 -3.11
N LEU A 354 -2.52 -10.58 -2.04
CA LEU A 354 -2.08 -10.71 -0.65
C LEU A 354 -0.85 -9.82 -0.34
N GLY A 355 -0.83 -8.62 -0.95
CA GLY A 355 0.26 -7.64 -0.82
C GLY A 355 1.53 -8.00 -1.58
N ARG A 356 1.52 -8.98 -2.49
CA ARG A 356 2.69 -9.40 -3.28
C ARG A 356 2.73 -8.85 -4.71
N CYS A 357 1.83 -7.93 -5.03
CA CYS A 357 1.84 -7.26 -6.32
C CYS A 357 3.03 -6.30 -6.40
N PRO A 358 3.88 -6.37 -7.44
CA PRO A 358 4.95 -5.39 -7.63
C PRO A 358 4.34 -4.01 -7.94
N THR A 359 5.04 -2.95 -7.53
CA THR A 359 4.53 -1.57 -7.65
C THR A 359 4.15 -1.23 -9.09
N TRP A 360 4.98 -1.58 -10.07
CA TRP A 360 4.66 -1.29 -11.48
C TRP A 360 3.35 -1.92 -11.96
N PHE A 361 3.03 -3.14 -11.50
CA PHE A 361 1.78 -3.81 -11.88
C PHE A 361 0.58 -3.19 -11.14
N ASN A 362 0.76 -2.90 -9.85
CA ASN A 362 -0.25 -2.27 -9.01
C ASN A 362 -0.63 -0.87 -9.54
N GLU A 363 0.37 -0.03 -9.83
CA GLU A 363 0.17 1.31 -10.38
C GLU A 363 -0.41 1.28 -11.81
N GLY A 364 0.13 0.38 -12.64
CA GLY A 364 -0.38 0.23 -14.01
C GLY A 364 -1.84 -0.23 -14.05
N LEU A 365 -2.24 -1.15 -13.16
CA LEU A 365 -3.62 -1.62 -13.09
C LEU A 365 -4.56 -0.54 -12.52
N ALA A 366 -4.14 0.19 -11.49
CA ALA A 366 -4.92 1.29 -10.95
C ALA A 366 -5.17 2.39 -11.98
N GLN A 367 -4.14 2.77 -12.76
CA GLN A 367 -4.27 3.70 -13.89
C GLN A 367 -5.20 3.15 -14.98
N LEU A 368 -5.09 1.88 -15.32
CA LEU A 368 -5.96 1.24 -16.31
C LEU A 368 -7.43 1.30 -15.86
N GLU A 369 -7.69 1.00 -14.60
CA GLU A 369 -9.02 0.99 -14.00
C GLU A 369 -9.61 2.41 -13.84
N GLU A 370 -8.80 3.43 -13.60
CA GLU A 370 -9.29 4.83 -13.60
C GLU A 370 -9.60 5.36 -15.01
N GLY A 371 -9.28 4.59 -16.05
CA GLY A 371 -9.51 4.95 -17.45
C GLY A 371 -8.38 5.75 -18.08
N ALA A 372 -7.19 5.79 -17.47
CA ALA A 372 -6.01 6.42 -18.04
C ALA A 372 -5.50 5.65 -19.26
N THR A 373 -4.82 6.36 -20.15
CA THR A 373 -4.16 5.79 -21.34
C THR A 373 -2.77 6.36 -21.50
N THR A 374 -1.86 5.58 -22.11
CA THR A 374 -0.49 6.04 -22.40
C THR A 374 -0.43 7.11 -23.50
N ALA A 375 -1.55 7.46 -24.15
CA ALA A 375 -1.58 8.39 -25.30
C ALA A 375 -0.90 9.74 -25.02
N GLY A 376 -1.07 10.30 -23.81
CA GLY A 376 -0.49 11.60 -23.44
C GLY A 376 1.04 11.62 -23.35
N LEU A 377 1.66 10.49 -22.97
CA LEU A 377 3.11 10.33 -22.80
C LEU A 377 3.71 9.32 -23.80
N GLY A 378 2.92 8.76 -24.70
CA GLY A 378 3.31 7.64 -25.57
C GLY A 378 4.54 7.92 -26.43
N THR A 379 4.62 9.08 -27.06
CA THR A 379 5.80 9.46 -27.87
C THR A 379 7.06 9.66 -27.02
N GLN A 380 6.90 10.26 -25.82
CA GLN A 380 8.02 10.43 -24.89
C GLN A 380 8.49 9.07 -24.37
N LEU A 381 7.56 8.18 -24.03
CA LEU A 381 7.85 6.83 -23.58
C LEU A 381 8.53 5.99 -24.66
N ALA A 382 8.08 6.09 -25.94
CA ALA A 382 8.73 5.42 -27.08
C ALA A 382 10.18 5.86 -27.26
N ARG A 383 10.46 7.16 -27.16
CA ARG A 383 11.83 7.70 -27.21
C ARG A 383 12.68 7.23 -26.03
N ALA A 384 12.08 7.17 -24.83
CA ALA A 384 12.78 6.72 -23.62
C ALA A 384 13.16 5.23 -23.71
N PHE A 385 12.31 4.38 -24.28
CA PHE A 385 12.66 2.97 -24.58
C PHE A 385 13.79 2.86 -25.59
N ALA A 386 13.80 3.70 -26.64
CA ALA A 386 14.84 3.67 -27.66
C ALA A 386 16.21 4.15 -27.15
N SER A 387 16.26 4.94 -26.08
CA SER A 387 17.48 5.52 -25.51
C SER A 387 17.97 4.84 -24.24
N ASP A 388 17.34 3.75 -23.82
CA ASP A 388 17.66 2.99 -22.59
C ASP A 388 17.70 3.86 -21.30
N HIS A 389 16.80 4.86 -21.23
CA HIS A 389 16.75 5.78 -20.09
C HIS A 389 15.68 5.41 -19.06
N LEU A 390 14.99 4.27 -19.24
CA LEU A 390 13.95 3.82 -18.34
C LEU A 390 14.50 2.82 -17.34
N PRO A 391 14.13 2.90 -16.05
CA PRO A 391 14.44 1.84 -15.11
C PRO A 391 13.79 0.54 -15.58
N PRO A 392 14.47 -0.62 -15.47
CA PRO A 392 13.88 -1.91 -15.81
C PRO A 392 12.70 -2.24 -14.87
N PHE A 393 11.75 -3.08 -15.30
CA PHE A 393 10.60 -3.45 -14.46
C PHE A 393 11.02 -4.06 -13.12
N SER A 394 12.14 -4.76 -13.06
CA SER A 394 12.68 -5.28 -11.81
C SER A 394 13.05 -4.19 -10.79
N ALA A 395 13.47 -3.02 -11.26
CA ALA A 395 13.72 -1.86 -10.39
C ALA A 395 12.41 -1.12 -10.01
N LEU A 396 11.32 -1.38 -10.72
CA LEU A 396 9.99 -0.82 -10.46
C LEU A 396 9.11 -1.74 -9.58
N GLU A 397 9.67 -2.78 -8.98
CA GLU A 397 8.94 -3.64 -8.03
C GLU A 397 8.67 -2.95 -6.70
N THR A 398 9.49 -1.96 -6.34
CA THR A 398 9.39 -1.18 -5.10
C THR A 398 8.83 0.23 -5.38
N SER A 399 8.67 1.02 -4.33
CA SER A 399 8.08 2.37 -4.40
C SER A 399 8.79 3.29 -5.41
N PHE A 400 8.03 3.99 -6.24
CA PHE A 400 8.54 4.99 -7.20
C PHE A 400 9.05 6.26 -6.55
N LEU A 401 8.78 6.48 -5.27
CA LEU A 401 9.29 7.61 -4.50
C LEU A 401 10.81 7.60 -4.36
N ASN A 402 11.43 6.44 -4.55
CA ASN A 402 12.89 6.28 -4.55
C ASN A 402 13.53 6.63 -5.91
N LEU A 403 12.72 6.91 -6.94
CA LEU A 403 13.21 7.29 -8.26
C LEU A 403 13.53 8.79 -8.32
N PRO A 404 14.49 9.21 -9.16
CA PRO A 404 14.66 10.62 -9.49
C PRO A 404 13.35 11.22 -10.01
N ALA A 405 13.00 12.43 -9.58
CA ALA A 405 11.73 13.08 -9.91
C ALA A 405 11.42 13.08 -11.42
N ALA A 406 12.45 13.27 -12.27
CA ALA A 406 12.33 13.24 -13.73
C ALA A 406 11.93 11.84 -14.28
N GLN A 407 12.11 10.77 -13.53
CA GLN A 407 11.79 9.40 -13.96
C GLN A 407 10.44 8.92 -13.45
N VAL A 408 9.87 9.57 -12.43
CA VAL A 408 8.62 9.13 -11.80
C VAL A 408 7.47 9.08 -12.80
N GLY A 409 7.24 10.14 -13.57
CA GLY A 409 6.17 10.18 -14.58
C GLY A 409 6.32 9.11 -15.67
N LEU A 410 7.56 8.84 -16.09
CA LEU A 410 7.85 7.78 -17.07
C LEU A 410 7.68 6.38 -16.47
N ALA A 411 7.97 6.18 -15.17
CA ALA A 411 7.73 4.92 -14.49
C ALA A 411 6.22 4.61 -14.43
N TYR A 412 5.38 5.60 -14.11
CA TYR A 412 3.91 5.46 -14.15
C TYR A 412 3.42 5.16 -15.58
N ALA A 413 3.91 5.89 -16.58
CA ALA A 413 3.55 5.66 -17.99
C ALA A 413 4.00 4.27 -18.48
N LYS A 414 5.19 3.81 -18.09
CA LYS A 414 5.70 2.47 -18.41
C LYS A 414 4.84 1.38 -17.75
N SER A 415 4.43 1.59 -16.52
CA SER A 415 3.55 0.68 -15.78
C SER A 415 2.18 0.54 -16.46
N LEU A 416 1.57 1.67 -16.84
CA LEU A 416 0.31 1.67 -17.58
C LEU A 416 0.45 0.98 -18.93
N ALA A 417 1.54 1.26 -19.70
CA ALA A 417 1.80 0.63 -20.98
C ALA A 417 1.92 -0.90 -20.89
N ALA A 418 2.51 -1.40 -19.80
CA ALA A 418 2.59 -2.84 -19.56
C ALA A 418 1.20 -3.47 -19.38
N LEU A 419 0.32 -2.81 -18.63
CA LEU A 419 -1.05 -3.31 -18.43
C LEU A 419 -1.93 -3.13 -19.68
N GLU A 420 -1.76 -2.05 -20.45
CA GLU A 420 -2.38 -1.92 -21.77
C GLU A 420 -1.91 -3.02 -22.72
N TYR A 421 -0.61 -3.33 -22.76
CA TYR A 421 -0.06 -4.44 -23.54
C TYR A 421 -0.69 -5.79 -23.13
N LEU A 422 -0.73 -6.10 -21.85
CA LEU A 422 -1.34 -7.33 -21.35
C LEU A 422 -2.83 -7.41 -21.71
N ARG A 423 -3.58 -6.33 -21.50
CA ARG A 423 -5.00 -6.26 -21.83
C ARG A 423 -5.23 -6.43 -23.34
N ASP A 424 -4.51 -5.71 -24.17
CA ASP A 424 -4.73 -5.65 -25.62
C ASP A 424 -4.26 -6.94 -26.33
N SER A 425 -3.21 -7.58 -25.80
CA SER A 425 -2.63 -8.81 -26.37
C SER A 425 -3.24 -10.10 -25.81
N LEU A 426 -3.56 -10.13 -24.50
CA LEU A 426 -3.96 -11.36 -23.80
C LEU A 426 -5.35 -11.26 -23.14
N GLY A 427 -5.90 -10.06 -23.02
CA GLY A 427 -7.19 -9.80 -22.41
C GLY A 427 -7.15 -9.60 -20.90
N LEU A 428 -8.21 -9.02 -20.35
CA LEU A 428 -8.33 -8.72 -18.91
C LEU A 428 -8.35 -10.00 -18.05
N ALA A 429 -8.83 -11.12 -18.61
CA ALA A 429 -8.83 -12.41 -17.91
C ALA A 429 -7.41 -12.88 -17.53
N GLU A 430 -6.42 -12.58 -18.38
CA GLU A 430 -5.04 -12.92 -18.09
C GLU A 430 -4.44 -12.03 -17.00
N ILE A 431 -4.73 -10.75 -16.99
CA ILE A 431 -4.35 -9.82 -15.90
C ILE A 431 -4.90 -10.34 -14.56
N ARG A 432 -6.18 -10.73 -14.53
CA ARG A 432 -6.81 -11.35 -13.34
C ARG A 432 -6.09 -12.62 -12.89
N ARG A 433 -5.75 -13.48 -13.86
CA ARG A 433 -5.06 -14.75 -13.60
C ARG A 433 -3.69 -14.51 -12.99
N LEU A 434 -2.89 -13.63 -13.59
CA LEU A 434 -1.57 -13.26 -13.08
C LEU A 434 -1.67 -12.70 -11.65
N LEU A 435 -2.61 -11.79 -11.40
CA LEU A 435 -2.81 -11.19 -10.09
C LEU A 435 -3.16 -12.22 -9.00
N LYS A 436 -4.07 -13.18 -9.32
CA LYS A 436 -4.46 -14.29 -8.43
C LYS A 436 -3.31 -15.27 -8.16
N LEU A 437 -2.36 -15.42 -9.08
CA LEU A 437 -1.23 -16.32 -8.94
C LEU A 437 -0.02 -15.70 -8.22
N MET A 438 0.08 -14.38 -8.13
CA MET A 438 1.20 -13.69 -7.45
C MET A 438 1.50 -14.23 -6.04
N PRO A 439 0.50 -14.52 -5.18
CA PRO A 439 0.74 -15.08 -3.86
C PRO A 439 1.42 -16.45 -3.86
N THR A 440 1.30 -17.21 -4.94
CA THR A 440 1.78 -18.60 -5.04
C THR A 440 3.16 -18.72 -5.69
N LYS A 441 3.69 -17.64 -6.26
CA LYS A 441 4.98 -17.63 -6.97
C LYS A 441 6.08 -17.05 -6.10
N SER A 442 7.30 -17.48 -6.30
CA SER A 442 8.49 -17.02 -5.56
C SER A 442 8.80 -15.54 -5.83
N ASN A 443 8.64 -15.11 -7.08
CA ASN A 443 8.85 -13.74 -7.54
C ASN A 443 8.13 -13.49 -8.87
N VAL A 444 8.13 -12.24 -9.33
CA VAL A 444 7.45 -11.83 -10.57
C VAL A 444 8.10 -12.45 -11.81
N ASN A 445 9.42 -12.60 -11.84
CA ASN A 445 10.09 -13.23 -12.99
C ASN A 445 9.65 -14.70 -13.16
N SER A 446 9.52 -15.46 -12.06
CA SER A 446 8.99 -16.83 -12.14
C SER A 446 7.52 -16.85 -12.57
N LEU A 447 6.70 -15.88 -12.12
CA LEU A 447 5.34 -15.72 -12.59
C LEU A 447 5.28 -15.52 -14.10
N LEU A 448 6.06 -14.58 -14.65
CA LEU A 448 6.10 -14.30 -16.10
C LEU A 448 6.60 -15.51 -16.89
N GLN A 449 7.63 -16.20 -16.41
CA GLN A 449 8.19 -17.38 -17.07
C GLN A 449 7.20 -18.54 -17.13
N ASP A 450 6.55 -18.84 -16.01
CA ASP A 450 5.65 -19.99 -15.91
C ASP A 450 4.36 -19.77 -16.68
N GLU A 451 3.81 -18.55 -16.60
CA GLU A 451 2.48 -18.25 -17.11
C GLU A 451 2.49 -17.68 -18.54
N LEU A 452 3.46 -16.79 -18.85
CA LEU A 452 3.55 -16.14 -20.17
C LEU A 452 4.70 -16.66 -21.03
N ARG A 453 5.57 -17.52 -20.48
CA ARG A 453 6.82 -17.99 -21.15
C ARG A 453 7.79 -16.87 -21.48
N LEU A 454 7.76 -15.78 -20.71
CA LEU A 454 8.59 -14.60 -20.89
C LEU A 454 9.50 -14.41 -19.65
N THR A 455 10.77 -14.11 -19.87
CA THR A 455 11.62 -13.52 -18.82
C THR A 455 11.23 -12.05 -18.63
N TYR A 456 11.69 -11.42 -17.54
CA TYR A 456 11.50 -9.97 -17.36
C TYR A 456 12.03 -9.17 -18.55
N ALA A 457 13.21 -9.48 -19.04
CA ALA A 457 13.82 -8.80 -20.19
C ALA A 457 12.98 -8.99 -21.47
N ALA A 458 12.48 -10.19 -21.72
CA ALA A 458 11.59 -10.45 -22.86
C ALA A 458 10.25 -9.72 -22.72
N PHE A 459 9.66 -9.71 -21.54
CA PHE A 459 8.44 -8.94 -21.27
C PHE A 459 8.65 -7.43 -21.49
N GLU A 460 9.77 -6.90 -21.02
CA GLU A 460 10.15 -5.50 -21.23
C GLU A 460 10.27 -5.15 -22.72
N GLN A 461 10.89 -6.04 -23.50
CA GLN A 461 11.00 -5.88 -24.95
C GLN A 461 9.63 -5.90 -25.66
N GLU A 462 8.71 -6.77 -25.24
CA GLU A 462 7.34 -6.81 -25.77
C GLU A 462 6.59 -5.52 -25.47
N VAL A 463 6.70 -4.97 -24.26
CA VAL A 463 6.10 -3.68 -23.89
C VAL A 463 6.73 -2.55 -24.71
N ALA A 464 8.06 -2.54 -24.88
CA ALA A 464 8.75 -1.56 -25.71
C ALA A 464 8.25 -1.61 -27.15
N ASN A 465 8.17 -2.81 -27.76
CA ASN A 465 7.65 -3.02 -29.12
C ASN A 465 6.20 -2.52 -29.24
N TYR A 466 5.35 -2.80 -28.27
CA TYR A 466 3.96 -2.34 -28.23
C TYR A 466 3.89 -0.80 -28.25
N VAL A 467 4.68 -0.13 -27.41
CA VAL A 467 4.71 1.33 -27.31
C VAL A 467 5.28 1.95 -28.58
N VAL A 468 6.41 1.45 -29.08
CA VAL A 468 7.07 1.97 -30.30
C VAL A 468 6.17 1.79 -31.53
N LYS A 469 5.49 0.64 -31.67
CA LYS A 469 4.54 0.40 -32.77
C LYS A 469 3.38 1.40 -32.76
N ARG A 470 2.95 1.85 -31.58
CA ARG A 470 1.77 2.71 -31.41
C ARG A 470 2.10 4.20 -31.43
N TYR A 471 3.30 4.58 -30.96
CA TYR A 471 3.68 5.98 -30.72
C TYR A 471 5.06 6.36 -31.25
N GLY A 472 5.80 5.44 -31.81
CA GLY A 472 7.19 5.62 -32.29
C GLY A 472 7.29 6.20 -33.69
N SER A 473 6.56 7.29 -33.99
CA SER A 473 6.64 8.03 -35.28
C SER A 473 7.70 9.11 -35.23
#